data_d36f1b9637ff5a144a5c121f56472850
#
_entry.id   d36f1b9637ff5a144a5c121f56472850
#
_cell.length_a   1.000
_cell.length_b   1.000
_cell.length_c   1.000
_cell.angle_alpha   90.00
_cell.angle_beta   90.00
_cell.angle_gamma   90.00
#
_symmetry.space_group_name_H-M   'P 1'
#
loop_
_entity.id
_entity.type
_entity.pdbx_description
1 polymer ?
#
loop_
_entity_poly.entity_id
_entity_poly.type
_entity_poly.pdbx_seq_one_letter_code
_entity_poly.pdbx_strand_id
1 'polypeptide(L)'
;MQKLTIVYRRTIEEAPADIDEVMAVQSMGIPIIQEFAPGEIIGSKGHVTAMKFNGRDNESELTMKADQVVFAIGQAACDTTKDIKAGGKVFTGGDMVNGGKTVVQAVAEGKDAAAMIAAYLNK
;
A
#
# COMPACT_ATOMS: atom_id res chain seq x y z
N MET A 1 -5.18 23.20 -15.27
CA MET A 1 -5.90 22.37 -14.32
C MET A 1 -5.13 21.06 -14.20
N GLN A 2 -4.61 20.72 -13.02
CA GLN A 2 -3.94 19.45 -12.79
C GLN A 2 -4.99 18.34 -12.87
N LYS A 3 -4.69 17.27 -13.60
CA LYS A 3 -5.57 16.09 -13.70
C LYS A 3 -4.94 14.96 -12.88
N LEU A 4 -5.70 14.39 -11.96
CA LEU A 4 -5.34 13.21 -11.21
C LEU A 4 -6.16 12.02 -11.72
N THR A 5 -5.52 10.87 -11.84
CA THR A 5 -6.19 9.59 -12.14
C THR A 5 -5.57 8.53 -11.25
N ILE A 6 -6.41 7.70 -10.64
CA ILE A 6 -5.99 6.53 -9.90
C ILE A 6 -6.10 5.33 -10.82
N VAL A 7 -5.05 4.51 -10.89
CA VAL A 7 -5.07 3.24 -11.60
C VAL A 7 -4.88 2.13 -10.57
N TYR A 8 -5.81 1.17 -10.55
CA TYR A 8 -5.83 0.11 -9.57
C TYR A 8 -5.83 -1.28 -10.24
N ARG A 9 -4.98 -2.18 -9.74
CA ARG A 9 -4.76 -3.50 -10.37
C ARG A 9 -5.90 -4.50 -10.23
N ARG A 10 -6.87 -4.23 -9.36
CA ARG A 10 -8.04 -5.07 -9.09
C ARG A 10 -9.31 -4.25 -9.27
N THR A 11 -10.46 -4.82 -8.93
CA THR A 11 -11.71 -4.08 -8.85
C THR A 11 -11.79 -3.28 -7.53
N ILE A 12 -12.68 -2.30 -7.48
CA ILE A 12 -12.90 -1.50 -6.26
C ILE A 12 -13.40 -2.38 -5.12
N GLU A 13 -14.21 -3.40 -5.41
CA GLU A 13 -14.74 -4.35 -4.44
C GLU A 13 -13.63 -5.20 -3.79
N GLU A 14 -12.51 -5.41 -4.51
CA GLU A 14 -11.33 -6.10 -3.99
C GLU A 14 -10.38 -5.17 -3.25
N ALA A 15 -10.65 -3.87 -3.21
CA ALA A 15 -9.76 -2.89 -2.58
C ALA A 15 -9.86 -2.98 -1.04
N PRO A 16 -8.73 -2.90 -0.33
CA PRO A 16 -8.73 -2.79 1.13
C PRO A 16 -9.11 -1.39 1.64
N ALA A 17 -9.40 -0.45 0.73
CA ALA A 17 -9.81 0.91 1.04
C ALA A 17 -11.22 0.95 1.62
N ASP A 18 -11.50 1.90 2.50
CA ASP A 18 -12.83 2.17 2.98
C ASP A 18 -13.72 2.68 1.83
N ILE A 19 -14.95 2.20 1.76
CA ILE A 19 -15.89 2.60 0.71
C ILE A 19 -16.17 4.10 0.73
N ASP A 20 -16.20 4.71 1.91
CA ASP A 20 -16.41 6.15 2.05
C ASP A 20 -15.24 6.95 1.47
N GLU A 21 -14.01 6.47 1.58
CA GLU A 21 -12.83 7.07 0.95
C GLU A 21 -12.91 6.97 -0.58
N VAL A 22 -13.33 5.83 -1.11
CA VAL A 22 -13.52 5.62 -2.54
C VAL A 22 -14.59 6.57 -3.08
N MET A 23 -15.74 6.67 -2.39
CA MET A 23 -16.82 7.58 -2.76
C MET A 23 -16.40 9.05 -2.69
N ALA A 24 -15.61 9.44 -1.69
CA ALA A 24 -15.07 10.79 -1.58
C ALA A 24 -14.18 11.13 -2.78
N VAL A 25 -13.28 10.25 -3.18
CA VAL A 25 -12.40 10.40 -4.35
C VAL A 25 -13.23 10.56 -5.63
N GLN A 26 -14.23 9.72 -5.82
CA GLN A 26 -15.12 9.78 -6.99
C GLN A 26 -15.94 11.06 -7.02
N SER A 27 -16.44 11.53 -5.86
CA SER A 27 -17.20 12.79 -5.76
C SER A 27 -16.37 14.02 -6.10
N MET A 28 -15.04 13.95 -5.95
CA MET A 28 -14.09 14.98 -6.40
C MET A 28 -13.85 14.95 -7.92
N GLY A 29 -14.49 14.04 -8.66
CA GLY A 29 -14.31 13.87 -10.09
C GLY A 29 -12.99 13.22 -10.49
N ILE A 30 -12.33 12.53 -9.57
CA ILE A 30 -11.09 11.79 -9.82
C ILE A 30 -11.46 10.40 -10.36
N PRO A 31 -11.09 10.07 -11.62
CA PRO A 31 -11.39 8.76 -12.18
C PRO A 31 -10.50 7.68 -11.53
N ILE A 32 -11.11 6.51 -11.29
CA ILE A 32 -10.43 5.29 -10.86
C ILE A 32 -10.53 4.27 -11.99
N ILE A 33 -9.40 3.96 -12.62
CA ILE A 33 -9.31 2.94 -13.67
C ILE A 33 -8.95 1.63 -12.98
N GLN A 34 -9.78 0.62 -13.16
CA GLN A 34 -9.65 -0.67 -12.50
C GLN A 34 -9.00 -1.70 -13.41
N GLU A 35 -8.46 -2.77 -12.80
CA GLU A 35 -7.92 -3.96 -13.45
C GLU A 35 -6.69 -3.72 -14.32
N PHE A 36 -5.94 -2.65 -14.04
CA PHE A 36 -4.67 -2.35 -14.68
C PHE A 36 -3.54 -2.26 -13.67
N ALA A 37 -2.47 -3.03 -13.89
CA ALA A 37 -1.26 -3.03 -13.08
C ALA A 37 -0.19 -2.11 -13.68
N PRO A 38 0.67 -1.47 -12.86
CA PRO A 38 1.82 -0.73 -13.34
C PRO A 38 2.71 -1.59 -14.24
N GLY A 39 3.07 -1.07 -15.41
CA GLY A 39 4.01 -1.67 -16.34
C GLY A 39 5.30 -0.87 -16.41
N GLU A 40 5.39 0.11 -17.31
CA GLU A 40 6.61 0.84 -17.61
C GLU A 40 6.41 2.35 -17.49
N ILE A 41 7.39 3.04 -16.87
CA ILE A 41 7.45 4.50 -16.88
C ILE A 41 8.17 4.93 -18.17
N ILE A 42 7.50 5.73 -18.98
CA ILE A 42 8.05 6.32 -20.19
C ILE A 42 8.55 7.72 -19.86
N GLY A 43 9.81 7.99 -20.13
CA GLY A 43 10.43 9.28 -19.83
C GLY A 43 11.29 9.81 -20.98
N SER A 44 11.54 11.10 -20.93
CA SER A 44 12.45 11.78 -21.85
C SER A 44 13.22 12.87 -21.10
N LYS A 45 14.53 12.98 -21.34
CA LYS A 45 15.41 13.99 -20.74
C LYS A 45 15.32 14.07 -19.20
N GLY A 46 15.16 12.93 -18.53
CA GLY A 46 15.05 12.84 -17.06
C GLY A 46 13.67 13.20 -16.47
N HIS A 47 12.65 13.35 -17.31
CA HIS A 47 11.27 13.64 -16.89
C HIS A 47 10.34 12.52 -17.32
N VAL A 48 9.33 12.23 -16.50
CA VAL A 48 8.23 11.34 -16.86
C VAL A 48 7.37 12.00 -17.92
N THR A 49 6.98 11.25 -18.94
CA THR A 49 6.10 11.73 -20.02
C THR A 49 4.84 10.88 -20.18
N ALA A 50 4.92 9.62 -19.77
CA ALA A 50 3.77 8.70 -19.74
C ALA A 50 4.02 7.52 -18.80
N MET A 51 2.96 6.80 -18.49
CA MET A 51 2.99 5.52 -17.79
C MET A 51 2.22 4.48 -18.60
N LYS A 52 2.80 3.29 -18.76
CA LYS A 52 2.18 2.12 -19.36
C LYS A 52 1.64 1.20 -18.27
N PHE A 53 0.48 0.64 -18.50
CA PHE A 53 -0.18 -0.29 -17.61
C PHE A 53 -0.58 -1.54 -18.39
N ASN A 54 -0.54 -2.68 -17.72
CA ASN A 54 -0.96 -3.96 -18.25
C ASN A 54 -2.31 -4.36 -17.66
N GLY A 55 -3.25 -4.76 -18.49
CA GLY A 55 -4.55 -5.25 -18.06
C GLY A 55 -4.43 -6.57 -17.30
N ARG A 56 -5.40 -6.82 -16.42
CA ARG A 56 -5.51 -8.07 -15.65
C ARG A 56 -5.71 -9.29 -16.56
N ASP A 57 -6.25 -9.08 -17.76
CA ASP A 57 -6.43 -10.10 -18.81
C ASP A 57 -5.12 -10.55 -19.46
N ASN A 58 -4.00 -9.89 -19.20
CA ASN A 58 -2.70 -10.05 -19.84
C ASN A 58 -2.67 -9.76 -21.36
N GLU A 59 -3.73 -9.19 -21.91
CA GLU A 59 -3.86 -8.86 -23.34
C GLU A 59 -4.01 -7.34 -23.53
N SER A 60 -4.70 -6.67 -22.60
CA SER A 60 -4.96 -5.24 -22.67
C SER A 60 -3.77 -4.41 -22.20
N GLU A 61 -3.48 -3.33 -22.92
CA GLU A 61 -2.50 -2.32 -22.51
C GLU A 61 -3.14 -0.94 -22.48
N LEU A 62 -2.78 -0.14 -21.47
CA LEU A 62 -3.19 1.26 -21.34
C LEU A 62 -1.94 2.13 -21.23
N THR A 63 -1.83 3.17 -22.06
CA THR A 63 -0.78 4.18 -21.92
C THR A 63 -1.40 5.53 -21.63
N MET A 64 -0.98 6.15 -20.56
CA MET A 64 -1.46 7.46 -20.12
C MET A 64 -0.32 8.47 -20.08
N LYS A 65 -0.54 9.67 -20.62
CA LYS A 65 0.38 10.80 -20.43
C LYS A 65 0.38 11.20 -18.96
N ALA A 66 1.56 11.41 -18.39
CA ALA A 66 1.73 11.82 -17.01
C ALA A 66 3.01 12.63 -16.85
N ASP A 67 2.95 13.70 -16.10
CA ASP A 67 4.11 14.50 -15.69
C ASP A 67 4.70 13.98 -14.37
N GLN A 68 3.89 13.25 -13.60
CA GLN A 68 4.25 12.64 -12.33
C GLN A 68 3.52 11.30 -12.15
N VAL A 69 4.23 10.33 -11.61
CA VAL A 69 3.69 9.02 -11.20
C VAL A 69 3.98 8.80 -9.73
N VAL A 70 2.96 8.45 -8.96
CA VAL A 70 3.07 8.11 -7.54
C VAL A 70 2.67 6.66 -7.35
N PHE A 71 3.58 5.85 -6.78
CA PHE A 71 3.29 4.47 -6.41
C PHE A 71 2.79 4.40 -4.97
N ALA A 72 1.52 4.05 -4.80
CA ALA A 72 0.87 3.81 -3.52
C ALA A 72 0.50 2.32 -3.38
N ILE A 73 1.50 1.45 -3.56
CA ILE A 73 1.32 -0.01 -3.68
C ILE A 73 1.44 -0.77 -2.35
N GLY A 74 1.52 -0.04 -1.24
CA GLY A 74 1.71 -0.60 0.09
C GLY A 74 3.18 -0.89 0.40
N GLN A 75 3.39 -1.58 1.51
CA GLN A 75 4.70 -1.94 2.03
C GLN A 75 4.72 -3.42 2.41
N ALA A 76 5.92 -3.97 2.51
CA ALA A 76 6.15 -5.30 3.03
C ALA A 76 7.23 -5.23 4.12
N ALA A 77 7.17 -6.13 5.12
CA ALA A 77 8.21 -6.24 6.12
C ALA A 77 9.55 -6.52 5.43
N CYS A 78 10.63 -5.86 5.88
CA CYS A 78 11.94 -6.09 5.30
C CYS A 78 12.49 -7.48 5.69
N ASP A 79 13.37 -8.03 4.86
CA ASP A 79 13.88 -9.38 5.03
C ASP A 79 14.63 -9.57 6.37
N THR A 80 15.27 -8.52 6.89
CA THR A 80 15.96 -8.55 8.19
C THR A 80 15.04 -8.77 9.38
N THR A 81 13.74 -8.53 9.25
CA THR A 81 12.75 -8.71 10.33
C THR A 81 11.94 -10.00 10.21
N LYS A 82 11.93 -10.65 9.05
CA LYS A 82 11.13 -11.86 8.79
C LYS A 82 11.50 -13.05 9.69
N ASP A 83 12.77 -13.14 10.07
CA ASP A 83 13.29 -14.23 10.89
C ASP A 83 13.17 -13.96 12.40
N ILE A 84 12.77 -12.77 12.82
CA ILE A 84 12.55 -12.43 14.21
C ILE A 84 11.23 -13.02 14.68
N LYS A 85 11.34 -14.08 15.52
CA LYS A 85 10.16 -14.75 16.10
C LYS A 85 9.95 -14.32 17.54
N ALA A 86 8.72 -14.03 17.89
CA ALA A 86 8.34 -13.81 19.29
C ALA A 86 8.57 -15.10 20.11
N GLY A 87 9.06 -14.94 21.33
CA GLY A 87 9.29 -16.03 22.27
C GLY A 87 10.46 -15.77 23.21
N GLY A 88 10.47 -16.42 24.35
CA GLY A 88 11.48 -16.23 25.39
C GLY A 88 11.53 -14.78 25.86
N LYS A 89 12.60 -14.07 25.51
CA LYS A 89 12.83 -12.64 25.85
C LYS A 89 12.57 -11.70 24.67
N VAL A 90 12.02 -12.19 23.57
CA VAL A 90 11.75 -11.41 22.36
C VAL A 90 10.26 -11.15 22.25
N PHE A 91 9.90 -9.89 22.23
CA PHE A 91 8.52 -9.41 22.07
C PHE A 91 8.45 -8.60 20.77
N THR A 92 7.43 -8.84 19.97
CA THR A 92 7.26 -8.23 18.66
C THR A 92 5.86 -7.66 18.50
N GLY A 93 5.72 -6.63 17.66
CA GLY A 93 4.43 -6.00 17.35
C GLY A 93 4.57 -4.98 16.23
N GLY A 94 3.46 -4.43 15.76
CA GLY A 94 3.40 -3.45 14.70
C GLY A 94 3.64 -4.03 13.32
N ASP A 95 4.08 -3.20 12.39
CA ASP A 95 4.17 -3.51 10.96
C ASP A 95 5.05 -4.71 10.63
N MET A 96 6.04 -4.99 11.45
CA MET A 96 6.88 -6.19 11.28
C MET A 96 6.13 -7.52 11.49
N VAL A 97 5.01 -7.50 12.22
CA VAL A 97 4.19 -8.68 12.52
C VAL A 97 2.97 -8.74 11.61
N ASN A 98 2.29 -7.61 11.44
CA ASN A 98 1.01 -7.53 10.73
C ASN A 98 1.15 -7.17 9.23
N GLY A 99 2.39 -6.92 8.75
CA GLY A 99 2.68 -6.61 7.35
C GLY A 99 2.41 -5.16 6.95
N GLY A 100 2.26 -4.27 7.92
CA GLY A 100 1.98 -2.85 7.69
C GLY A 100 0.48 -2.58 7.53
N LYS A 101 -0.12 -2.00 8.53
CA LYS A 101 -1.52 -1.63 8.59
C LYS A 101 -1.69 -0.16 9.00
N THR A 102 -2.58 0.14 9.93
CA THR A 102 -2.83 1.49 10.40
C THR A 102 -1.95 1.86 11.58
N VAL A 103 -1.72 3.16 11.77
CA VAL A 103 -1.01 3.70 12.95
C VAL A 103 -1.71 3.27 14.25
N VAL A 104 -3.05 3.24 14.25
CA VAL A 104 -3.84 2.80 15.42
C VAL A 104 -3.51 1.37 15.80
N GLN A 105 -3.41 0.47 14.83
CA GLN A 105 -3.04 -0.93 15.07
C GLN A 105 -1.60 -1.08 15.54
N ALA A 106 -0.66 -0.34 14.95
CA ALA A 106 0.73 -0.35 15.39
C ALA A 106 0.88 0.11 16.86
N VAL A 107 0.14 1.16 17.26
CA VAL A 107 0.11 1.64 18.66
C VAL A 107 -0.53 0.62 19.60
N ALA A 108 -1.63 -0.02 19.21
CA ALA A 108 -2.28 -1.06 20.01
C ALA A 108 -1.33 -2.23 20.27
N GLU A 109 -0.71 -2.77 19.20
CA GLU A 109 0.25 -3.87 19.33
C GLU A 109 1.50 -3.49 20.12
N GLY A 110 1.96 -2.24 20.04
CA GLY A 110 3.04 -1.73 20.89
C GLY A 110 2.68 -1.72 22.39
N LYS A 111 1.43 -1.37 22.72
CA LYS A 111 0.91 -1.46 24.11
C LYS A 111 0.81 -2.91 24.59
N ASP A 112 0.35 -3.81 23.74
CA ASP A 112 0.27 -5.24 24.06
C ASP A 112 1.66 -5.82 24.30
N ALA A 113 2.63 -5.50 23.47
CA ALA A 113 4.03 -5.90 23.65
C ALA A 113 4.61 -5.37 24.98
N ALA A 114 4.33 -4.10 25.31
CA ALA A 114 4.76 -3.51 26.58
C ALA A 114 4.14 -4.22 27.79
N ALA A 115 2.86 -4.57 27.74
CA ALA A 115 2.18 -5.34 28.80
C ALA A 115 2.79 -6.73 28.95
N MET A 116 3.10 -7.42 27.85
CA MET A 116 3.78 -8.71 27.86
C MET A 116 5.19 -8.63 28.49
N ILE A 117 5.95 -7.57 28.17
CA ILE A 117 7.27 -7.33 28.77
C ILE A 117 7.14 -7.10 30.29
N ALA A 118 6.19 -6.25 30.72
CA ALA A 118 5.96 -6.00 32.13
C ALA A 118 5.59 -7.29 32.89
N ALA A 119 4.72 -8.11 32.32
CA ALA A 119 4.34 -9.40 32.91
C ALA A 119 5.50 -10.40 32.98
N TYR A 120 6.41 -10.34 31.99
CA TYR A 120 7.62 -11.17 31.96
C TYR A 120 8.62 -10.77 33.06
N LEU A 121 8.81 -9.45 33.27
CA LEU A 121 9.78 -8.92 34.24
C LEU A 121 9.30 -9.02 35.69
N ASN A 122 8.00 -9.14 35.91
CA ASN A 122 7.39 -9.25 37.24
C ASN A 122 7.20 -10.72 37.72
N LYS A 123 7.74 -11.67 37.01
CA LYS A 123 7.84 -13.08 37.43
C LYS A 123 9.12 -13.33 38.22
#